data_5242258a3e593d54889d6b16986b7ff1
#
_entry.id   5242258a3e593d54889d6b16986b7ff1
#
_cell.length_a   1.000
_cell.length_b   1.000
_cell.length_c   1.000
_cell.angle_alpha   90.00
_cell.angle_beta   90.00
_cell.angle_gamma   90.00
#
_symmetry.space_group_name_H-M   'P 1'
#
loop_
_entity.id
_entity.type
_entity.pdbx_description
1 polymer ?
#
loop_
_entity_poly.entity_id
_entity_poly.type
_entity_poly.pdbx_seq_one_letter_code
_entity_poly.pdbx_strand_id
1 'polypeptide(L)' 'MLKNDIIVFRAKKRWTQQQLADAVAVSRQTIAALEKEKYNPSLILAFKLAIALETTIEELFNYAEEET' A
#
# COMPACT_ATOMS: atom_id res chain seq x y z
N MET A 1 -0.35 12.30 -8.90
CA MET A 1 -0.78 11.78 -7.60
C MET A 1 -0.69 10.26 -7.59
N LEU A 2 -0.09 9.71 -6.57
CA LEU A 2 0.03 8.26 -6.45
C LEU A 2 -1.18 7.71 -5.70
N LYS A 3 -1.94 6.86 -6.39
CA LYS A 3 -3.09 6.19 -5.80
C LYS A 3 -2.74 4.72 -5.55
N ASN A 4 -3.47 4.08 -4.67
CA ASN A 4 -3.22 2.67 -4.39
C ASN A 4 -4.51 1.92 -4.09
N ASP A 5 -4.40 0.59 -4.21
CA ASP A 5 -5.48 -0.35 -3.90
C ASP A 5 -5.11 -1.23 -2.72
N ILE A 6 -4.33 -0.71 -1.77
CA ILE A 6 -3.90 -1.47 -0.60
C ILE A 6 -5.10 -2.04 0.16
N ILE A 7 -6.15 -1.23 0.34
CA ILE A 7 -7.37 -1.69 1.02
C ILE A 7 -7.97 -2.89 0.31
N VAL A 8 -8.04 -2.85 -1.03
CA VAL A 8 -8.62 -3.93 -1.83
C VAL A 8 -7.81 -5.22 -1.67
N PHE A 9 -6.49 -5.13 -1.85
CA PHE A 9 -5.64 -6.32 -1.74
C PHE A 9 -5.56 -6.85 -0.32
N ARG A 10 -5.57 -5.96 0.68
CA ARG A 10 -5.63 -6.36 2.08
C ARG A 10 -6.94 -7.09 2.38
N ALA A 11 -8.06 -6.59 1.86
CA ALA A 11 -9.36 -7.22 2.04
C ALA A 11 -9.41 -8.61 1.42
N LYS A 12 -8.77 -8.81 0.26
CA LYS A 12 -8.68 -10.12 -0.37
C LYS A 12 -7.99 -11.15 0.51
N LYS A 13 -7.03 -10.73 1.32
CA LYS A 13 -6.31 -11.58 2.27
C LYS A 13 -7.02 -11.64 3.62
N ARG A 14 -8.07 -10.87 3.82
CA ARG A 14 -8.78 -10.75 5.10
C ARG A 14 -7.84 -10.30 6.24
N TRP A 15 -6.88 -9.45 5.91
CA TRP A 15 -5.93 -8.91 6.88
C TRP A 15 -6.43 -7.58 7.44
N THR A 16 -6.14 -7.38 8.73
CA THR A 16 -6.28 -6.06 9.35
C THR A 16 -5.12 -5.16 8.94
N GLN A 17 -5.25 -3.87 9.19
CA GLN A 17 -4.13 -2.93 8.97
C GLN A 17 -2.91 -3.36 9.79
N GLN A 18 -3.11 -3.84 11.01
CA GLN A 18 -2.01 -4.28 11.86
C GLN A 18 -1.30 -5.51 11.30
N GLN A 19 -2.06 -6.45 10.76
CA GLN A 19 -1.45 -7.64 10.14
C GLN A 19 -0.59 -7.27 8.95
N LEU A 20 -1.04 -6.35 8.10
CA LEU A 20 -0.24 -5.88 6.99
C LEU A 20 0.98 -5.11 7.49
N ALA A 21 0.81 -4.24 8.48
CA ALA A 21 1.92 -3.48 9.06
C ALA A 21 3.01 -4.43 9.59
N ASP A 22 2.60 -5.48 10.30
CA ASP A 22 3.54 -6.47 10.83
C ASP A 22 4.28 -7.19 9.69
N ALA A 23 3.56 -7.52 8.61
CA ALA A 23 4.14 -8.24 7.48
C ALA A 23 5.23 -7.43 6.76
N VAL A 24 5.13 -6.11 6.76
CA VAL A 24 6.10 -5.24 6.08
C VAL A 24 6.95 -4.41 7.05
N ALA A 25 6.86 -4.71 8.35
CA ALA A 25 7.69 -4.13 9.40
C ALA A 25 7.56 -2.61 9.52
N VAL A 26 6.32 -2.11 9.48
CA VAL A 26 6.02 -0.70 9.73
C VAL A 26 4.90 -0.60 10.77
N SER A 27 4.60 0.61 11.22
CA SER A 27 3.51 0.81 12.17
C SER A 27 2.15 0.75 11.48
N ARG A 28 1.10 0.47 12.24
CA ARG A 28 -0.27 0.51 11.72
C ARG A 28 -0.63 1.89 11.19
N GLN A 29 -0.13 2.95 11.85
CA GLN A 29 -0.36 4.33 11.41
C GLN A 29 0.21 4.56 10.01
N THR A 30 1.36 3.95 9.70
CA THR A 30 1.95 4.03 8.36
C THR A 30 1.02 3.41 7.33
N ILE A 31 0.47 2.25 7.61
CA ILE A 31 -0.49 1.60 6.69
C ILE A 31 -1.74 2.47 6.53
N ALA A 32 -2.28 2.98 7.64
CA ALA A 32 -3.46 3.85 7.59
C ALA A 32 -3.21 5.10 6.73
N ALA A 33 -2.05 5.73 6.88
CA ALA A 33 -1.70 6.91 6.10
C ALA A 33 -1.51 6.57 4.62
N LEU A 34 -0.90 5.42 4.30
CA LEU A 34 -0.76 4.96 2.92
C LEU A 34 -2.11 4.72 2.28
N GLU A 35 -3.03 4.07 2.99
CA GLU A 35 -4.36 3.77 2.45
C GLU A 35 -5.17 5.04 2.17
N LYS A 36 -4.91 6.11 2.94
CA LYS A 36 -5.53 7.41 2.73
C LYS A 36 -4.78 8.26 1.71
N GLU A 37 -3.71 7.73 1.14
CA GLU A 37 -2.88 8.44 0.16
C GLU A 37 -2.29 9.74 0.72
N LYS A 38 -1.95 9.72 2.03
CA LYS A 38 -1.41 10.90 2.71
C LYS A 38 0.09 11.06 2.51
N TYR A 39 0.79 10.01 2.11
CA TYR A 39 2.20 10.10 1.72
C TYR A 39 2.55 8.95 0.79
N ASN A 40 3.69 9.10 0.12
CA ASN A 40 4.17 8.07 -0.82
C ASN A 40 5.14 7.13 -0.09
N PRO A 41 5.02 5.82 -0.29
CA PRO A 41 5.98 4.89 0.29
C PRO A 41 7.34 5.00 -0.40
N SER A 42 8.39 4.59 0.28
CA SER A 42 9.68 4.38 -0.36
C SER A 42 9.52 3.24 -1.39
N LEU A 43 10.43 3.18 -2.35
CA LEU A 43 10.41 2.10 -3.33
C LEU A 43 10.54 0.73 -2.65
N ILE A 44 11.39 0.63 -1.64
CA ILE A 44 11.56 -0.62 -0.89
C ILE A 44 10.25 -1.02 -0.22
N LEU A 45 9.57 -0.08 0.44
CA LEU A 45 8.30 -0.38 1.09
C LEU A 45 7.23 -0.76 0.06
N ALA A 46 7.22 -0.11 -1.10
CA ALA A 46 6.28 -0.45 -2.17
C ALA A 46 6.48 -1.90 -2.63
N PHE A 47 7.72 -2.35 -2.80
CA PHE A 47 8.00 -3.75 -3.15
C PHE A 47 7.58 -4.71 -2.03
N LYS A 48 7.86 -4.37 -0.78
CA LYS A 48 7.45 -5.20 0.37
C LYS A 48 5.94 -5.36 0.43
N LEU A 49 5.20 -4.27 0.21
CA LEU A 49 3.74 -4.29 0.19
C LEU A 49 3.21 -5.20 -0.93
N ALA A 50 3.77 -5.05 -2.13
CA ALA A 50 3.34 -5.87 -3.26
C ALA A 50 3.60 -7.36 -3.00
N ILE A 51 4.76 -7.69 -2.46
CA ILE A 51 5.10 -9.08 -2.14
C ILE A 51 4.17 -9.63 -1.06
N ALA A 52 3.97 -8.89 0.02
CA ALA A 52 3.12 -9.32 1.13
C ALA A 52 1.67 -9.51 0.69
N LEU A 53 1.20 -8.65 -0.21
CA LEU A 53 -0.18 -8.71 -0.71
C LEU A 53 -0.33 -9.60 -1.96
N GLU A 54 0.76 -10.26 -2.36
CA GLU A 54 0.78 -11.19 -3.49
C GLU A 54 0.30 -10.54 -4.79
N THR A 55 0.83 -9.35 -5.06
CA THR A 55 0.50 -8.59 -6.26
C THR A 55 1.77 -7.93 -6.81
N THR A 56 1.63 -7.09 -7.80
CA THR A 56 2.73 -6.33 -8.37
C THR A 56 2.60 -4.86 -7.99
N ILE A 57 3.69 -4.11 -8.11
CA ILE A 57 3.66 -2.67 -7.87
C ILE A 57 2.67 -2.01 -8.84
N GLU A 58 2.66 -2.43 -10.09
CA GLU A 58 1.81 -1.85 -11.12
C GLU A 58 0.32 -2.09 -10.86
N GLU A 59 -0.02 -3.22 -10.21
CA GLU A 59 -1.40 -3.49 -9.84
C GLU A 59 -1.79 -2.79 -8.54
N LEU A 60 -0.82 -2.64 -7.63
CA LEU A 60 -1.09 -2.09 -6.31
C LEU A 60 -1.12 -0.55 -6.32
N PHE A 61 -0.25 0.07 -7.12
CA PHE A 61 -0.13 1.53 -7.19
C PHE A 61 -0.44 2.02 -8.59
N ASN A 62 -1.07 3.19 -8.65
CA ASN A 62 -1.39 3.86 -9.90
C ASN A 62 -1.01 5.33 -9.80
N TYR A 63 -0.17 5.79 -10.70
CA TYR A 63 0.22 7.18 -10.76
C TYR A 63 -0.60 7.91 -11.81
N ALA A 64 -1.30 8.96 -11.38
CA ALA A 64 -2.03 9.84 -12.27
C ALA A 64 -1.40 11.22 -12.22
N GLU A 65 -0.93 11.72 -13.38
CA GLU A 65 -0.46 13.09 -13.46
C GLU A 65 -1.64 14.03 -13.28
N GLU A 66 -1.39 15.11 -12.53
CA GLU A 66 -2.39 16.16 -12.43
C GLU A 66 -2.35 17.00 -13.69
N GLU A 67 -3.50 17.19 -14.29
CA GLU A 67 -3.62 18.13 -15.39
C GLU A 67 -3.82 19.53 -14.81
N THR A 68 -3.05 20.46 -15.31
CA THR A 68 -3.13 21.87 -14.90
C THR A 68 -3.90 22.67 -15.94
#